data_9d1f18da8a997ed80a71d5f269bfd1fd
#
_entry.id   9d1f18da8a997ed80a71d5f269bfd1fd
#
_cell.length_a   1.000
_cell.length_b   1.000
_cell.length_c   1.000
_cell.angle_alpha   90.00
_cell.angle_beta   90.00
_cell.angle_gamma   90.00
#
_symmetry.space_group_name_H-M   'P 1'
#
loop_
_entity.id
_entity.type
_entity.pdbx_description
1 polymer ?
#
loop_
_entity_poly.entity_id
_entity_poly.type
_entity_poly.pdbx_seq_one_letter_code
_entity_poly.pdbx_strand_id
1 'polypeptide(L)'
;KVLVSNRLAYTLTMSKTGFADDASLNDAIWRLIALCRENDVVWVDTLPLSQALPYLYLASREDADFTDFLKKAKLDDQLTAHEMLSALRTLFSIDESYTDAQARLIAGVRYELYSRSSYVFAEDVPTELISQIADGHFVGVTTGQSSLREYTTASAAHILGRITRIYAEDWP
;
A
#
# COMPACT_ATOMS: atom_id res chain seq x y z
N LYS A 1 11.42 20.55 -29.88
CA LYS A 1 10.49 19.50 -29.46
C LYS A 1 10.84 19.13 -28.02
N VAL A 2 9.92 19.34 -27.07
CA VAL A 2 10.14 19.02 -25.66
C VAL A 2 10.11 17.49 -25.55
N LEU A 3 11.23 16.88 -25.11
CA LEU A 3 11.36 15.43 -24.91
C LEU A 3 11.00 14.99 -23.49
N VAL A 4 11.01 15.94 -22.56
CA VAL A 4 10.75 15.72 -21.14
C VAL A 4 9.89 16.86 -20.64
N SER A 5 8.78 16.55 -19.99
CA SER A 5 7.95 17.50 -19.25
C SER A 5 7.84 17.09 -17.79
N ASN A 6 7.69 18.06 -16.89
CA ASN A 6 7.35 17.79 -15.51
C ASN A 6 5.84 17.79 -15.38
N ARG A 7 5.28 16.69 -14.88
CA ARG A 7 3.86 16.56 -14.54
C ARG A 7 3.71 16.63 -13.02
N LEU A 8 2.73 17.39 -12.57
CA LEU A 8 2.33 17.37 -11.16
C LEU A 8 1.69 16.01 -10.86
N ALA A 9 2.16 15.35 -9.84
CA ALA A 9 1.59 14.10 -9.35
C ALA A 9 1.26 14.25 -7.87
N TYR A 10 0.27 13.52 -7.42
CA TYR A 10 -0.11 13.49 -6.02
C TYR A 10 0.26 12.15 -5.40
N THR A 11 0.57 12.18 -4.12
CA THR A 11 0.81 10.99 -3.30
C THR A 11 -0.22 10.94 -2.18
N LEU A 12 -0.63 9.73 -1.79
CA LEU A 12 -1.43 9.48 -0.61
C LEU A 12 -0.56 8.83 0.46
N THR A 13 -0.58 9.38 1.64
CA THR A 13 0.06 8.80 2.83
C THR A 13 -1.02 8.35 3.79
N MET A 14 -0.97 7.08 4.20
CA MET A 14 -1.85 6.52 5.22
C MET A 14 -1.13 6.48 6.55
N SER A 15 -1.82 6.91 7.61
CA SER A 15 -1.35 6.90 8.99
C SER A 15 -2.32 6.13 9.88
N LYS A 16 -1.82 5.42 10.88
CA LYS A 16 -2.65 4.78 11.93
C LYS A 16 -3.03 5.72 13.07
N THR A 17 -2.55 6.96 13.05
CA THR A 17 -2.85 7.94 14.10
C THR A 17 -4.19 8.63 13.86
N GLY A 18 -4.90 8.97 14.94
CA GLY A 18 -6.17 9.67 14.87
C GLY A 18 -7.41 8.76 14.88
N PHE A 19 -7.23 7.45 14.99
CA PHE A 19 -8.33 6.49 15.13
C PHE A 19 -8.55 6.10 16.58
N ALA A 20 -9.81 5.88 16.96
CA ALA A 20 -10.19 5.50 18.30
C ALA A 20 -9.88 4.03 18.61
N ASP A 21 -10.02 3.18 17.59
CA ASP A 21 -9.87 1.72 17.68
C ASP A 21 -9.48 1.10 16.32
N ASP A 22 -9.21 -0.20 16.33
CA ASP A 22 -8.90 -0.97 15.12
C ASP A 22 -10.08 -1.04 14.14
N ALA A 23 -11.30 -1.06 14.63
CA ALA A 23 -12.49 -1.15 13.77
C ALA A 23 -12.62 0.11 12.90
N SER A 24 -12.46 1.29 13.49
CA SER A 24 -12.50 2.57 12.76
C SER A 24 -11.33 2.72 11.77
N LEU A 25 -10.16 2.21 12.12
CA LEU A 25 -9.02 2.18 11.21
C LEU A 25 -9.27 1.21 10.04
N ASN A 26 -9.79 0.01 10.30
CA ASN A 26 -10.10 -0.98 9.26
C ASN A 26 -11.19 -0.47 8.30
N ASP A 27 -12.22 0.22 8.81
CA ASP A 27 -13.26 0.84 7.97
C ASP A 27 -12.68 1.94 7.07
N ALA A 28 -11.85 2.82 7.62
CA ALA A 28 -11.19 3.87 6.85
C ALA A 28 -10.28 3.30 5.76
N ILE A 29 -9.53 2.23 6.07
CA ILE A 29 -8.69 1.51 5.11
C ILE A 29 -9.55 0.93 3.99
N TRP A 30 -10.66 0.25 4.33
CA TRP A 30 -11.53 -0.34 3.33
C TRP A 30 -12.17 0.71 2.42
N ARG A 31 -12.65 1.82 2.98
CA ARG A 31 -13.20 2.94 2.21
C ARG A 31 -12.16 3.54 1.25
N LEU A 32 -10.92 3.70 1.71
CA LEU A 32 -9.83 4.19 0.87
C LEU A 32 -9.49 3.23 -0.26
N ILE A 33 -9.42 1.93 0.01
CA ILE A 33 -9.19 0.88 -1.00
C ILE A 33 -10.33 0.89 -2.03
N ALA A 34 -11.59 0.97 -1.60
CA ALA A 34 -12.74 1.01 -2.49
C ALA A 34 -12.66 2.22 -3.44
N LEU A 35 -12.32 3.38 -2.90
CA LEU A 35 -12.16 4.61 -3.67
C LEU A 35 -11.00 4.52 -4.69
N CYS A 36 -9.87 3.92 -4.30
CA CYS A 36 -8.75 3.67 -5.21
C CYS A 36 -9.15 2.72 -6.36
N ARG A 37 -9.93 1.68 -6.06
CA ARG A 37 -10.43 0.74 -7.09
C ARG A 37 -11.37 1.41 -8.08
N GLU A 38 -12.24 2.31 -7.62
CA GLU A 38 -13.16 3.08 -8.48
C GLU A 38 -12.41 4.04 -9.41
N ASN A 39 -11.21 4.46 -9.02
CA ASN A 39 -10.38 5.39 -9.79
C ASN A 39 -9.17 4.72 -10.47
N ASP A 40 -9.12 3.39 -10.52
CA ASP A 40 -8.03 2.59 -11.10
C ASP A 40 -6.64 2.93 -10.52
N VAL A 41 -6.59 3.32 -9.24
CA VAL A 41 -5.34 3.65 -8.53
C VAL A 41 -4.78 2.42 -7.83
N VAL A 42 -3.52 2.12 -8.11
CA VAL A 42 -2.78 1.06 -7.45
C VAL A 42 -2.16 1.60 -6.15
N TRP A 43 -2.25 0.82 -5.08
CA TRP A 43 -1.64 1.14 -3.79
C TRP A 43 -0.54 0.15 -3.41
N VAL A 44 0.30 0.54 -2.47
CA VAL A 44 1.39 -0.30 -1.95
C VAL A 44 0.81 -1.37 -1.02
N ASP A 45 1.08 -2.63 -1.38
CA ASP A 45 0.69 -3.82 -0.62
C ASP A 45 1.83 -4.85 -0.75
N THR A 46 2.70 -4.94 0.24
CA THR A 46 3.85 -5.84 0.25
C THR A 46 3.62 -7.10 1.10
N LEU A 47 2.40 -7.29 1.65
CA LEU A 47 2.07 -8.52 2.36
C LEU A 47 2.24 -9.74 1.43
N PRO A 48 3.09 -10.74 1.79
CA PRO A 48 3.43 -11.85 0.88
C PRO A 48 2.34 -12.93 0.79
N LEU A 49 1.10 -12.51 0.63
CA LEU A 49 -0.06 -13.36 0.34
C LEU A 49 -0.71 -12.91 -0.97
N SER A 50 -1.19 -13.85 -1.78
CA SER A 50 -1.99 -13.51 -2.97
C SER A 50 -3.27 -12.76 -2.58
N GLN A 51 -3.74 -11.84 -3.43
CA GLN A 51 -4.96 -11.07 -3.20
C GLN A 51 -6.24 -11.81 -3.60
N ALA A 52 -6.11 -12.93 -4.32
CA ALA A 52 -7.21 -13.74 -4.82
C ALA A 52 -7.06 -15.22 -4.45
N LEU A 53 -8.17 -15.93 -4.46
CA LEU A 53 -8.21 -17.38 -4.26
C LEU A 53 -7.57 -18.15 -5.44
N PRO A 54 -6.86 -19.25 -5.15
CA PRO A 54 -6.51 -19.74 -3.80
C PRO A 54 -5.47 -18.82 -3.15
N TYR A 55 -5.57 -18.61 -1.83
CA TYR A 55 -4.53 -17.87 -1.11
C TYR A 55 -3.23 -18.65 -1.10
N LEU A 56 -2.18 -18.02 -1.62
CA LEU A 56 -0.83 -18.59 -1.74
C LEU A 56 0.19 -17.60 -1.20
N TYR A 57 1.28 -18.11 -0.67
CA TYR A 57 2.43 -17.27 -0.36
C TYR A 57 3.14 -16.85 -1.65
N LEU A 58 3.55 -15.59 -1.67
CA LEU A 58 4.39 -15.02 -2.71
C LEU A 58 5.88 -15.25 -2.38
N ALA A 59 6.76 -15.03 -3.34
CA ALA A 59 8.21 -15.22 -3.16
C ALA A 59 8.79 -14.36 -2.02
N SER A 60 8.24 -13.15 -1.82
CA SER A 60 8.60 -12.25 -0.72
C SER A 60 8.28 -12.78 0.69
N ARG A 61 7.67 -13.96 0.83
CA ARG A 61 7.55 -14.65 2.13
C ARG A 61 8.90 -14.89 2.81
N GLU A 62 9.95 -15.10 2.03
CA GLU A 62 11.30 -15.38 2.53
C GLU A 62 12.08 -14.11 2.89
N ASP A 63 11.51 -12.92 2.62
CA ASP A 63 12.14 -11.64 2.93
C ASP A 63 12.26 -11.45 4.45
N ALA A 64 13.34 -10.81 4.86
CA ALA A 64 13.63 -10.54 6.27
C ALA A 64 12.51 -9.74 6.96
N ASP A 65 11.89 -8.80 6.24
CA ASP A 65 10.81 -7.95 6.76
C ASP A 65 9.59 -8.76 7.19
N PHE A 66 9.20 -9.78 6.41
CA PHE A 66 8.08 -10.65 6.78
C PHE A 66 8.44 -11.57 7.95
N THR A 67 9.66 -12.13 7.94
CA THR A 67 10.16 -12.94 9.05
C THR A 67 10.18 -12.15 10.36
N ASP A 68 10.63 -10.91 10.33
CA ASP A 68 10.65 -10.04 11.50
C ASP A 68 9.23 -9.62 11.95
N PHE A 69 8.33 -9.42 11.01
CA PHE A 69 6.92 -9.20 11.31
C PHE A 69 6.32 -10.38 12.07
N LEU A 70 6.51 -11.63 11.57
CA LEU A 70 5.99 -12.84 12.22
C LEU A 70 6.50 -12.96 13.67
N LYS A 71 7.79 -12.72 13.88
CA LYS A 71 8.39 -12.74 15.23
C LYS A 71 7.76 -11.69 16.16
N LYS A 72 7.63 -10.43 15.68
CA LYS A 72 7.03 -9.33 16.46
C LYS A 72 5.55 -9.56 16.75
N ALA A 73 4.82 -10.10 15.80
CA ALA A 73 3.40 -10.42 15.92
C ALA A 73 3.14 -11.74 16.68
N LYS A 74 4.19 -12.53 16.94
CA LYS A 74 4.13 -13.87 17.55
C LYS A 74 3.25 -14.82 16.75
N LEU A 75 3.33 -14.75 15.43
CA LEU A 75 2.63 -15.64 14.51
C LEU A 75 3.54 -16.82 14.13
N ASP A 76 2.91 -17.99 13.95
CA ASP A 76 3.59 -19.20 13.52
C ASP A 76 3.94 -19.11 12.03
N ASP A 77 5.19 -19.39 11.68
CA ASP A 77 5.69 -19.41 10.30
C ASP A 77 5.27 -20.64 9.50
N GLN A 78 4.72 -21.67 10.17
CA GLN A 78 4.27 -22.91 9.54
C GLN A 78 2.81 -22.84 9.05
N LEU A 79 2.09 -21.76 9.35
CA LEU A 79 0.71 -21.60 8.90
C LEU A 79 0.62 -21.64 7.37
N THR A 80 -0.42 -22.30 6.86
CA THR A 80 -0.80 -22.15 5.45
C THR A 80 -1.22 -20.72 5.15
N ALA A 81 -1.23 -20.33 3.88
CA ALA A 81 -1.63 -18.98 3.49
C ALA A 81 -3.06 -18.60 3.95
N HIS A 82 -3.98 -19.57 3.97
CA HIS A 82 -5.34 -19.36 4.46
C HIS A 82 -5.40 -19.21 6.00
N GLU A 83 -4.66 -20.04 6.73
CA GLU A 83 -4.55 -19.92 8.19
C GLU A 83 -3.86 -18.62 8.58
N MET A 84 -2.85 -18.19 7.82
CA MET A 84 -2.20 -16.89 8.01
C MET A 84 -3.21 -15.73 7.85
N LEU A 85 -4.07 -15.77 6.83
CA LEU A 85 -5.12 -14.75 6.69
C LEU A 85 -6.04 -14.73 7.91
N SER A 86 -6.44 -15.89 8.43
CA SER A 86 -7.27 -15.99 9.63
C SER A 86 -6.56 -15.44 10.87
N ALA A 87 -5.25 -15.72 11.01
CA ALA A 87 -4.43 -15.18 12.09
C ALA A 87 -4.28 -13.65 11.98
N LEU A 88 -4.12 -13.12 10.78
CA LEU A 88 -4.06 -11.67 10.53
C LEU A 88 -5.40 -10.98 10.81
N ARG A 89 -6.53 -11.63 10.50
CA ARG A 89 -7.85 -11.10 10.89
C ARG A 89 -7.96 -10.91 12.40
N THR A 90 -7.51 -11.91 13.15
CA THR A 90 -7.50 -11.84 14.63
C THR A 90 -6.52 -10.77 15.12
N LEU A 91 -5.29 -10.75 14.60
CA LEU A 91 -4.25 -9.79 14.99
C LEU A 91 -4.69 -8.34 14.79
N PHE A 92 -5.36 -8.04 13.69
CA PHE A 92 -5.78 -6.70 13.30
C PHE A 92 -7.24 -6.39 13.64
N SER A 93 -7.92 -7.28 14.36
CA SER A 93 -9.33 -7.12 14.73
C SER A 93 -10.23 -6.81 13.52
N ILE A 94 -10.01 -7.51 12.41
CA ILE A 94 -10.81 -7.34 11.19
C ILE A 94 -12.12 -8.09 11.36
N ASP A 95 -13.23 -7.36 11.36
CA ASP A 95 -14.57 -7.89 11.61
C ASP A 95 -14.98 -8.97 10.61
N GLU A 96 -15.78 -9.94 11.08
CA GLU A 96 -16.24 -11.07 10.26
C GLU A 96 -17.20 -10.66 9.13
N SER A 97 -17.79 -9.47 9.19
CA SER A 97 -18.61 -8.91 8.11
C SER A 97 -17.83 -8.64 6.81
N TYR A 98 -16.52 -8.45 6.93
CA TYR A 98 -15.66 -8.38 5.73
C TYR A 98 -15.44 -9.78 5.15
N THR A 99 -15.59 -9.91 3.84
CA THR A 99 -15.21 -11.14 3.12
C THR A 99 -13.70 -11.40 3.26
N ASP A 100 -13.26 -12.63 3.01
CA ASP A 100 -11.82 -12.95 3.06
C ASP A 100 -11.00 -12.11 2.07
N ALA A 101 -11.55 -11.79 0.90
CA ALA A 101 -10.90 -10.92 -0.07
C ALA A 101 -10.74 -9.49 0.45
N GLN A 102 -11.76 -8.95 1.10
CA GLN A 102 -11.69 -7.63 1.75
C GLN A 102 -10.71 -7.64 2.92
N ALA A 103 -10.80 -8.66 3.77
CA ALA A 103 -9.90 -8.82 4.91
C ALA A 103 -8.44 -8.94 4.48
N ARG A 104 -8.15 -9.65 3.38
CA ARG A 104 -6.79 -9.74 2.82
C ARG A 104 -6.26 -8.35 2.42
N LEU A 105 -7.08 -7.53 1.77
CA LEU A 105 -6.66 -6.19 1.35
C LEU A 105 -6.45 -5.26 2.56
N ILE A 106 -7.36 -5.30 3.54
CA ILE A 106 -7.19 -4.55 4.80
C ILE A 106 -5.92 -5.01 5.52
N ALA A 107 -5.68 -6.33 5.62
CA ALA A 107 -4.49 -6.90 6.25
C ALA A 107 -3.19 -6.44 5.56
N GLY A 108 -3.19 -6.25 4.24
CA GLY A 108 -2.05 -5.70 3.50
C GLY A 108 -1.66 -4.30 3.97
N VAL A 109 -2.63 -3.41 4.11
CA VAL A 109 -2.41 -2.05 4.63
C VAL A 109 -2.01 -2.06 6.12
N ARG A 110 -2.64 -2.93 6.93
CA ARG A 110 -2.29 -3.11 8.34
C ARG A 110 -0.88 -3.66 8.54
N TYR A 111 -0.43 -4.53 7.65
CA TYR A 111 0.94 -5.04 7.63
C TYR A 111 1.95 -3.90 7.42
N GLU A 112 1.71 -3.02 6.45
CA GLU A 112 2.55 -1.83 6.22
C GLU A 112 2.59 -0.91 7.45
N LEU A 113 1.46 -0.71 8.12
CA LEU A 113 1.34 0.12 9.31
C LEU A 113 1.82 -0.56 10.60
N TYR A 114 2.11 -1.87 10.58
CA TYR A 114 2.46 -2.59 11.80
C TYR A 114 3.75 -2.07 12.46
N SER A 115 4.78 -1.87 11.66
CA SER A 115 6.09 -1.38 12.11
C SER A 115 6.27 0.13 11.96
N ARG A 116 5.31 0.85 11.39
CA ARG A 116 5.37 2.29 11.08
C ARG A 116 4.13 2.99 11.58
N SER A 117 4.24 4.29 11.83
CA SER A 117 3.07 5.14 12.12
C SER A 117 2.33 5.57 10.86
N SER A 118 3.06 5.68 9.73
CA SER A 118 2.52 6.07 8.42
C SER A 118 3.40 5.54 7.30
N TYR A 119 2.84 5.43 6.09
CA TYR A 119 3.59 5.09 4.88
C TYR A 119 2.93 5.69 3.64
N VAL A 120 3.67 5.78 2.54
CA VAL A 120 3.13 6.20 1.24
C VAL A 120 2.25 5.08 0.71
N PHE A 121 0.93 5.31 0.75
CA PHE A 121 -0.09 4.35 0.36
C PHE A 121 -0.21 4.22 -1.15
N ALA A 122 -0.23 5.34 -1.87
CA ALA A 122 -0.30 5.38 -3.32
C ALA A 122 0.48 6.57 -3.89
N GLU A 123 1.05 6.37 -5.07
CA GLU A 123 1.75 7.40 -5.83
C GLU A 123 1.04 7.63 -7.17
N ASP A 124 1.30 8.77 -7.79
CA ASP A 124 0.72 9.18 -9.09
C ASP A 124 -0.82 9.17 -9.09
N VAL A 125 -1.39 9.74 -8.05
CA VAL A 125 -2.83 9.76 -7.81
C VAL A 125 -3.48 10.88 -8.64
N PRO A 126 -4.60 10.60 -9.34
CA PRO A 126 -5.32 11.61 -10.11
C PRO A 126 -5.99 12.65 -9.21
N THR A 127 -6.15 13.87 -9.73
CA THR A 127 -6.75 15.00 -9.00
C THR A 127 -8.19 14.71 -8.55
N GLU A 128 -8.92 13.93 -9.33
CA GLU A 128 -10.29 13.50 -9.04
C GLU A 128 -10.36 12.72 -7.72
N LEU A 129 -9.44 11.79 -7.52
CA LEU A 129 -9.37 11.03 -6.27
C LEU A 129 -8.97 11.92 -5.08
N ILE A 130 -8.06 12.88 -5.29
CA ILE A 130 -7.69 13.84 -4.25
C ILE A 130 -8.91 14.67 -3.79
N SER A 131 -9.75 15.12 -4.74
CA SER A 131 -10.98 15.86 -4.42
C SER A 131 -11.96 14.99 -3.63
N GLN A 132 -12.17 13.75 -4.03
CA GLN A 132 -13.04 12.80 -3.33
C GLN A 132 -12.55 12.50 -1.90
N ILE A 133 -11.23 12.40 -1.69
CA ILE A 133 -10.64 12.22 -0.37
C ILE A 133 -10.86 13.44 0.52
N ALA A 134 -10.67 14.64 -0.03
CA ALA A 134 -10.91 15.89 0.69
C ALA A 134 -12.37 16.03 1.12
N ASP A 135 -13.31 15.74 0.21
CA ASP A 135 -14.74 15.77 0.48
C ASP A 135 -15.18 14.68 1.47
N GLY A 136 -14.57 13.52 1.40
CA GLY A 136 -14.86 12.35 2.25
C GLY A 136 -14.32 12.45 3.68
N HIS A 137 -13.55 13.48 4.02
CA HIS A 137 -12.99 13.72 5.36
C HIS A 137 -12.28 12.46 5.92
N PHE A 138 -11.41 11.85 5.12
CA PHE A 138 -10.68 10.64 5.51
C PHE A 138 -9.70 10.93 6.65
N VAL A 139 -9.98 10.40 7.83
CA VAL A 139 -9.04 10.41 8.96
C VAL A 139 -7.81 9.57 8.62
N GLY A 140 -6.62 10.03 9.01
CA GLY A 140 -5.37 9.31 8.80
C GLY A 140 -4.85 9.32 7.37
N VAL A 141 -5.52 9.99 6.42
CA VAL A 141 -5.06 10.13 5.04
C VAL A 141 -4.58 11.56 4.81
N THR A 142 -3.36 11.70 4.31
CA THR A 142 -2.79 12.99 3.91
C THR A 142 -2.36 12.94 2.45
N THR A 143 -2.50 14.07 1.76
CA THR A 143 -2.11 14.23 0.37
C THR A 143 -0.83 15.03 0.28
N GLY A 144 0.11 14.57 -0.56
CA GLY A 144 1.33 15.27 -0.91
C GLY A 144 1.37 15.60 -2.39
N GLN A 145 2.21 16.54 -2.78
CA GLN A 145 2.50 16.85 -4.18
C GLN A 145 3.93 16.41 -4.51
N SER A 146 4.10 15.77 -5.66
CA SER A 146 5.41 15.47 -6.21
C SER A 146 5.46 15.85 -7.68
N SER A 147 6.65 16.03 -8.22
CA SER A 147 6.85 16.30 -9.65
C SER A 147 7.40 15.05 -10.31
N LEU A 148 6.64 14.47 -11.23
CA LEU A 148 7.08 13.36 -12.05
C LEU A 148 7.58 13.86 -13.41
N ARG A 149 8.71 13.31 -13.86
CA ARG A 149 9.20 13.53 -15.21
C ARG A 149 8.49 12.60 -16.19
N GLU A 150 7.80 13.18 -17.14
CA GLU A 150 7.14 12.47 -18.23
C GLU A 150 7.99 12.55 -19.50
N TYR A 151 8.30 11.38 -20.06
CA TYR A 151 9.06 11.28 -21.32
C TYR A 151 8.08 11.10 -22.47
N THR A 152 8.08 12.05 -23.39
CA THR A 152 7.15 12.07 -24.55
C THR A 152 7.54 11.14 -25.70
N THR A 153 8.63 10.37 -25.56
CA THR A 153 9.07 9.43 -26.62
C THR A 153 9.35 8.04 -26.05
N ALA A 154 8.52 7.07 -26.39
CA ALA A 154 8.76 5.66 -26.13
C ALA A 154 10.01 5.10 -26.84
N SER A 155 10.43 5.72 -27.94
CA SER A 155 11.53 5.23 -28.80
C SER A 155 12.95 5.52 -28.25
N ALA A 156 13.09 6.33 -27.22
CA ALA A 156 14.38 6.72 -26.65
C ALA A 156 14.61 6.20 -25.22
N ALA A 157 13.73 5.36 -24.69
CA ALA A 157 13.81 4.88 -23.30
C ALA A 157 15.13 4.17 -22.99
N HIS A 158 15.72 3.46 -23.95
CA HIS A 158 17.01 2.78 -23.79
C HIS A 158 18.22 3.74 -23.78
N ILE A 159 18.07 4.96 -24.33
CA ILE A 159 19.12 6.00 -24.35
C ILE A 159 19.05 6.88 -23.11
N LEU A 160 17.84 7.10 -22.59
CA LEU A 160 17.60 7.99 -21.45
C LEU A 160 17.90 7.34 -20.09
N GLY A 161 18.14 6.02 -20.08
CA GLY A 161 18.46 5.26 -18.87
C GLY A 161 17.27 5.12 -17.91
N ARG A 162 17.45 4.34 -16.90
CA ARG A 162 16.49 4.13 -15.82
C ARG A 162 16.90 4.99 -14.64
N ILE A 163 16.08 5.94 -14.25
CA ILE A 163 16.31 6.71 -13.03
C ILE A 163 15.72 5.89 -11.88
N THR A 164 16.59 5.37 -11.02
CA THR A 164 16.24 4.78 -9.74
C THR A 164 16.60 5.73 -8.62
N ARG A 165 16.02 5.58 -7.42
CA ARG A 165 16.48 6.26 -6.22
C ARG A 165 17.94 5.86 -5.98
N ILE A 166 18.80 6.85 -5.73
CA ILE A 166 20.19 6.63 -5.28
C ILE A 166 20.10 6.21 -3.82
N TYR A 167 20.55 5.00 -3.49
CA TYR A 167 20.72 4.56 -2.12
C TYR A 167 22.04 5.08 -1.55
N ALA A 168 22.16 5.17 -0.21
CA ALA A 168 23.35 5.72 0.45
C ALA A 168 24.65 4.96 0.12
N GLU A 169 24.55 3.71 -0.27
CA GLU A 169 25.63 2.82 -0.72
C GLU A 169 26.13 3.12 -2.15
N ASP A 170 25.40 3.89 -2.95
CA ASP A 170 25.78 4.30 -4.32
C ASP A 170 26.49 5.67 -4.34
N TRP A 171 26.79 6.23 -3.18
CA TRP A 171 27.43 7.52 -3.05
C TRP A 171 28.96 7.32 -2.99
N PRO A 172 29.77 8.00 -3.85
CA PRO A 172 31.22 7.83 -3.89
C PRO A 172 31.92 8.34 -2.62
#